data_ee666d4c14f8af715efe63eed5760def
#
_entry.id   ee666d4c14f8af715efe63eed5760def
#
_cell.length_a   1.000
_cell.length_b   1.000
_cell.length_c   1.000
_cell.angle_alpha   90.00
_cell.angle_beta   90.00
_cell.angle_gamma   90.00
#
_symmetry.space_group_name_H-M   'P 1'
#
loop_
_entity.id
_entity.type
_entity.pdbx_description
1 polymer ?
#
loop_
_entity_poly.entity_id
_entity_poly.type
_entity_poly.pdbx_seq_one_letter_code
_entity_poly.pdbx_strand_id
1 'polypeptide(L)'
;MAGYRAPLRVDLAGGWTDLAPYTHDHGGEVVNFTIDKWVTATPDGDGNVALQFDVPAGSGLGTSGALNVAKIAALGIVDTSDLDNVAESAFKTEINEGNRCGRQDQWASVNGGFNRFLFIGDGVEKLPFEPAPSAKKWLKKHLIIAHSGIQHKSGEMQNLVWSRYDSGDQDVIDGLHTIRLATRMMVDALQRDHRQLVVDSLNEICKGVDLLDPSIHQPFRDTIEPMLADGSVMAWKALGAGGGGCAALLCNPMSLNLVHSKLSELGWQIIDWEYDYCGLVEI
;
A
#
# COMPACT_ATOMS: atom_id res chain seq x y z
N MET A 1 -28.75 -10.91 -4.08
CA MET A 1 -27.56 -10.05 -4.16
C MET A 1 -26.35 -10.97 -4.24
N ALA A 2 -25.41 -10.68 -5.10
CA ALA A 2 -24.19 -11.48 -5.28
C ALA A 2 -23.13 -11.11 -4.23
N GLY A 3 -22.24 -12.04 -3.90
CA GLY A 3 -21.06 -11.75 -3.13
C GLY A 3 -19.99 -11.08 -4.01
N TYR A 4 -19.10 -10.32 -3.38
CA TYR A 4 -17.98 -9.67 -4.05
C TYR A 4 -16.71 -9.83 -3.24
N ARG A 5 -15.58 -9.87 -3.95
CA ARG A 5 -14.26 -9.81 -3.33
C ARG A 5 -13.40 -8.73 -3.99
N ALA A 6 -12.62 -8.06 -3.18
CA ALA A 6 -11.69 -7.02 -3.60
C ALA A 6 -10.26 -7.36 -3.14
N PRO A 7 -9.26 -7.29 -4.03
CA PRO A 7 -7.89 -7.66 -3.70
C PRO A 7 -7.22 -6.60 -2.83
N LEU A 8 -6.24 -7.05 -2.06
CA LEU A 8 -5.36 -6.18 -1.31
C LEU A 8 -4.25 -5.64 -2.21
N ARG A 9 -3.68 -4.50 -1.80
CA ARG A 9 -2.60 -3.85 -2.55
C ARG A 9 -1.31 -3.79 -1.75
N VAL A 10 -0.20 -3.84 -2.47
CA VAL A 10 1.13 -3.49 -1.98
C VAL A 10 1.45 -2.08 -2.49
N ASP A 11 1.53 -1.11 -1.58
CA ASP A 11 2.02 0.23 -1.88
C ASP A 11 3.54 0.17 -2.09
N LEU A 12 3.97 0.13 -3.34
CA LEU A 12 5.39 0.03 -3.69
C LEU A 12 6.09 1.37 -3.57
N ALA A 13 5.41 2.45 -3.94
CA ALA A 13 5.94 3.81 -3.88
C ALA A 13 4.81 4.85 -3.82
N GLY A 14 5.02 5.94 -3.11
CA GLY A 14 4.15 7.11 -3.18
C GLY A 14 3.09 7.22 -2.09
N GLY A 15 2.86 6.19 -1.29
CA GLY A 15 1.98 6.29 -0.14
C GLY A 15 2.31 7.50 0.73
N TRP A 16 1.31 8.07 1.38
CA TRP A 16 1.27 9.38 2.02
C TRP A 16 0.99 10.55 1.06
N THR A 17 1.43 10.50 -0.21
CA THR A 17 1.24 11.63 -1.14
C THR A 17 -0.17 11.68 -1.74
N ASP A 18 -0.98 10.66 -1.53
CA ASP A 18 -2.36 10.51 -2.03
C ASP A 18 -3.44 11.09 -1.10
N LEU A 19 -3.04 11.82 -0.05
CA LEU A 19 -3.95 12.44 0.91
C LEU A 19 -4.02 13.97 0.76
N ALA A 20 -5.23 14.53 0.99
CA ALA A 20 -5.36 15.95 1.24
C ALA A 20 -4.77 16.32 2.64
N PRO A 21 -4.11 17.46 2.80
CA PRO A 21 -4.05 18.59 1.85
C PRO A 21 -2.97 18.48 0.76
N TYR A 22 -2.01 17.57 0.86
CA TYR A 22 -0.88 17.49 -0.07
C TYR A 22 -1.31 17.34 -1.55
N THR A 23 -2.38 16.56 -1.83
CA THR A 23 -2.91 16.43 -3.20
C THR A 23 -3.43 17.74 -3.77
N HIS A 24 -3.96 18.62 -2.91
CA HIS A 24 -4.45 19.95 -3.29
C HIS A 24 -3.32 20.93 -3.54
N ASP A 25 -2.28 20.89 -2.69
CA ASP A 25 -1.19 21.85 -2.74
C ASP A 25 -0.14 21.53 -3.83
N HIS A 26 0.15 20.23 -3.99
CA HIS A 26 1.30 19.77 -4.79
C HIS A 26 0.97 18.67 -5.79
N GLY A 27 -0.17 18.01 -5.62
CA GLY A 27 -0.49 16.76 -6.31
C GLY A 27 0.34 15.57 -5.78
N GLY A 28 -0.26 14.39 -5.75
CA GLY A 28 0.38 13.16 -5.31
C GLY A 28 0.56 12.15 -6.45
N GLU A 29 1.42 11.17 -6.24
CA GLU A 29 1.63 10.09 -7.21
C GLU A 29 1.95 8.80 -6.47
N VAL A 30 1.25 7.70 -6.83
CA VAL A 30 1.43 6.39 -6.21
C VAL A 30 1.64 5.32 -7.27
N VAL A 31 2.53 4.38 -6.96
CA VAL A 31 2.70 3.12 -7.68
C VAL A 31 2.42 1.96 -6.72
N ASN A 32 1.46 1.14 -7.07
CA ASN A 32 1.11 -0.06 -6.31
C ASN A 32 0.80 -1.25 -7.24
N PHE A 33 0.65 -2.41 -6.65
CA PHE A 33 0.10 -3.58 -7.33
C PHE A 33 -0.79 -4.38 -6.38
N THR A 34 -1.75 -5.11 -6.92
CA THR A 34 -2.64 -5.97 -6.16
C THR A 34 -2.13 -7.40 -6.07
N ILE A 35 -2.51 -8.07 -4.99
CA ILE A 35 -2.12 -9.44 -4.67
C ILE A 35 -3.35 -10.32 -4.45
N ASP A 36 -3.16 -11.64 -4.56
CA ASP A 36 -4.15 -12.70 -4.36
C ASP A 36 -4.57 -12.89 -2.89
N LYS A 37 -4.67 -11.80 -2.16
CA LYS A 37 -5.25 -11.72 -0.82
C LYS A 37 -6.42 -10.77 -0.88
N TRP A 38 -7.53 -11.16 -0.29
CA TRP A 38 -8.83 -10.56 -0.55
C TRP A 38 -9.54 -10.15 0.72
N VAL A 39 -10.41 -9.18 0.59
CA VAL A 39 -11.57 -9.03 1.47
C VAL A 39 -12.80 -9.46 0.69
N THR A 40 -13.55 -10.38 1.26
CA THR A 40 -14.79 -10.92 0.67
C THR A 40 -15.99 -10.44 1.46
N ALA A 41 -17.02 -9.96 0.76
CA ALA A 41 -18.28 -9.52 1.31
C ALA A 41 -19.42 -10.33 0.69
N THR A 42 -20.17 -11.08 1.52
CA THR A 42 -21.31 -11.90 1.07
C THR A 42 -22.57 -11.42 1.76
N PRO A 43 -23.64 -11.04 1.01
CA PRO A 43 -24.91 -10.63 1.58
C PRO A 43 -25.53 -11.73 2.45
N ASP A 44 -26.02 -11.38 3.64
CA ASP A 44 -26.65 -12.34 4.58
C ASP A 44 -28.16 -12.45 4.42
N GLY A 45 -28.76 -11.70 3.50
CA GLY A 45 -30.21 -11.71 3.24
C GLY A 45 -30.99 -10.68 4.06
N ASP A 46 -30.44 -10.15 5.15
CA ASP A 46 -31.09 -9.16 6.04
C ASP A 46 -30.62 -7.73 5.75
N GLY A 47 -29.94 -7.52 4.63
CA GLY A 47 -29.39 -6.20 4.24
C GLY A 47 -28.01 -5.89 4.82
N ASN A 48 -27.37 -6.88 5.48
CA ASN A 48 -26.00 -6.80 5.92
C ASN A 48 -25.10 -7.70 5.06
N VAL A 49 -23.80 -7.68 5.35
CA VAL A 49 -22.80 -8.53 4.68
C VAL A 49 -21.95 -9.27 5.71
N ALA A 50 -21.72 -10.54 5.47
CA ALA A 50 -20.68 -11.31 6.13
C ALA A 50 -19.34 -10.98 5.48
N LEU A 51 -18.31 -10.72 6.30
CA LEU A 51 -16.98 -10.32 5.85
C LEU A 51 -15.98 -11.43 6.16
N GLN A 52 -15.10 -11.71 5.20
CA GLN A 52 -13.95 -12.58 5.35
C GLN A 52 -12.68 -11.87 4.91
N PHE A 53 -11.59 -12.07 5.65
CA PHE A 53 -10.28 -11.44 5.40
C PHE A 53 -9.22 -12.53 5.28
N ASP A 54 -8.40 -12.46 4.23
CA ASP A 54 -7.27 -13.39 4.04
C ASP A 54 -6.02 -12.99 4.85
N VAL A 55 -5.98 -11.76 5.34
CA VAL A 55 -4.92 -11.23 6.22
C VAL A 55 -5.53 -10.44 7.37
N PRO A 56 -4.82 -10.25 8.49
CA PRO A 56 -5.33 -9.45 9.59
C PRO A 56 -5.69 -8.02 9.18
N ALA A 57 -6.77 -7.50 9.73
CA ALA A 57 -7.11 -6.08 9.61
C ALA A 57 -5.96 -5.22 10.17
N GLY A 58 -5.70 -4.06 9.57
CA GLY A 58 -4.56 -3.21 9.96
C GLY A 58 -3.20 -3.74 9.48
N SER A 59 -3.17 -4.68 8.54
CA SER A 59 -1.93 -5.20 7.97
C SER A 59 -1.10 -4.18 7.18
N GLY A 60 -1.66 -3.02 6.83
CA GLY A 60 -1.03 -2.05 5.93
C GLY A 60 -1.15 -2.40 4.45
N LEU A 61 -1.90 -3.46 4.12
CA LEU A 61 -2.12 -3.94 2.75
C LEU A 61 -3.41 -3.39 2.10
N GLY A 62 -3.98 -2.30 2.62
CA GLY A 62 -5.21 -1.70 2.08
C GLY A 62 -6.49 -2.44 2.45
N THR A 63 -6.49 -3.18 3.55
CA THR A 63 -7.65 -3.97 3.99
C THR A 63 -8.90 -3.12 4.20
N SER A 64 -8.79 -1.88 4.68
CA SER A 64 -9.92 -0.97 4.89
C SER A 64 -10.55 -0.56 3.56
N GLY A 65 -9.72 -0.12 2.59
CA GLY A 65 -10.19 0.24 1.26
C GLY A 65 -10.85 -0.94 0.53
N ALA A 66 -10.20 -2.12 0.55
CA ALA A 66 -10.75 -3.34 -0.06
C ALA A 66 -12.08 -3.77 0.60
N LEU A 67 -12.19 -3.63 1.93
CA LEU A 67 -13.42 -3.90 2.67
C LEU A 67 -14.58 -3.01 2.17
N ASN A 68 -14.36 -1.70 2.09
CA ASN A 68 -15.38 -0.76 1.66
C ASN A 68 -15.78 -0.98 0.19
N VAL A 69 -14.82 -1.31 -0.68
CA VAL A 69 -15.08 -1.69 -2.07
C VAL A 69 -15.96 -2.94 -2.15
N ALA A 70 -15.57 -4.04 -1.50
CA ALA A 70 -16.34 -5.29 -1.53
C ALA A 70 -17.74 -5.12 -0.90
N LYS A 71 -17.84 -4.41 0.23
CA LYS A 71 -19.09 -4.15 0.95
C LYS A 71 -20.10 -3.35 0.11
N ILE A 72 -19.65 -2.25 -0.51
CA ILE A 72 -20.48 -1.38 -1.35
C ILE A 72 -21.02 -2.17 -2.56
N ALA A 73 -20.15 -2.95 -3.21
CA ALA A 73 -20.54 -3.80 -4.34
C ALA A 73 -21.56 -4.87 -3.92
N ALA A 74 -21.30 -5.60 -2.83
CA ALA A 74 -22.18 -6.65 -2.34
C ALA A 74 -23.56 -6.12 -1.89
N LEU A 75 -23.64 -4.90 -1.38
CA LEU A 75 -24.89 -4.25 -1.01
C LEU A 75 -25.63 -3.61 -2.20
N GLY A 76 -25.02 -3.59 -3.39
CA GLY A 76 -25.61 -2.96 -4.57
C GLY A 76 -25.84 -1.46 -4.41
N ILE A 77 -24.99 -0.77 -3.63
CA ILE A 77 -25.10 0.67 -3.35
C ILE A 77 -24.77 1.48 -4.60
N VAL A 78 -23.87 0.97 -5.43
CA VAL A 78 -23.44 1.58 -6.69
C VAL A 78 -23.43 0.53 -7.81
N ASP A 79 -23.50 1.01 -9.05
CA ASP A 79 -23.32 0.17 -10.23
C ASP A 79 -21.86 -0.29 -10.34
N THR A 80 -21.62 -1.58 -10.24
CA THR A 80 -20.29 -2.20 -10.29
C THR A 80 -19.67 -2.19 -11.70
N SER A 81 -20.41 -1.79 -12.73
CA SER A 81 -19.85 -1.53 -14.06
C SER A 81 -19.06 -0.22 -14.14
N ASP A 82 -19.28 0.72 -13.21
CA ASP A 82 -18.54 1.96 -13.06
C ASP A 82 -17.56 1.85 -11.89
N LEU A 83 -16.37 1.30 -12.18
CA LEU A 83 -15.32 1.05 -11.18
C LEU A 83 -14.82 2.32 -10.50
N ASP A 84 -14.78 3.44 -11.22
CA ASP A 84 -14.34 4.73 -10.66
C ASP A 84 -15.34 5.20 -9.61
N ASN A 85 -16.64 5.07 -9.88
CA ASN A 85 -17.69 5.39 -8.91
C ASN A 85 -17.68 4.44 -7.70
N VAL A 86 -17.38 3.15 -7.90
CA VAL A 86 -17.19 2.20 -6.78
C VAL A 86 -16.04 2.66 -5.88
N ALA A 87 -14.87 2.99 -6.47
CA ALA A 87 -13.70 3.44 -5.73
C ALA A 87 -13.98 4.73 -4.93
N GLU A 88 -14.56 5.74 -5.56
CA GLU A 88 -14.88 7.02 -4.92
C GLU A 88 -15.98 6.88 -3.84
N SER A 89 -16.96 6.01 -4.05
CA SER A 89 -18.00 5.74 -3.05
C SER A 89 -17.42 5.01 -1.83
N ALA A 90 -16.49 4.07 -2.05
CA ALA A 90 -15.77 3.39 -0.98
C ALA A 90 -14.89 4.37 -0.19
N PHE A 91 -14.17 5.27 -0.87
CA PHE A 91 -13.39 6.33 -0.25
C PHE A 91 -14.28 7.27 0.60
N LYS A 92 -15.40 7.75 0.04
CA LYS A 92 -16.33 8.62 0.76
C LYS A 92 -16.92 7.94 2.00
N THR A 93 -17.18 6.63 1.94
CA THR A 93 -17.65 5.87 3.10
C THR A 93 -16.62 5.90 4.21
N GLU A 94 -15.35 5.67 3.91
CA GLU A 94 -14.25 5.68 4.87
C GLU A 94 -14.04 7.05 5.52
N ILE A 95 -14.12 8.13 4.73
CA ILE A 95 -14.07 9.51 5.24
C ILE A 95 -15.27 9.81 6.15
N ASN A 96 -16.48 9.38 5.78
CA ASN A 96 -17.70 9.60 6.57
C ASN A 96 -17.68 8.83 7.90
N GLU A 97 -16.93 7.72 7.99
CA GLU A 97 -16.68 6.99 9.22
C GLU A 97 -15.64 7.70 10.13
N GLY A 98 -15.09 8.83 9.70
CA GLY A 98 -14.13 9.65 10.45
C GLY A 98 -12.68 9.23 10.24
N ASN A 99 -12.39 8.37 9.28
CA ASN A 99 -11.04 7.95 8.96
C ASN A 99 -10.36 8.98 8.02
N ARG A 100 -9.11 9.32 8.32
CA ARG A 100 -8.27 10.07 7.40
C ARG A 100 -7.51 9.09 6.53
N CYS A 101 -7.81 9.03 5.25
CA CYS A 101 -7.18 8.10 4.30
C CYS A 101 -6.95 8.75 2.93
N GLY A 102 -6.05 8.15 2.14
CA GLY A 102 -5.91 8.46 0.72
C GLY A 102 -6.84 7.60 -0.13
N ARG A 103 -6.77 7.82 -1.44
CA ARG A 103 -7.62 7.12 -2.42
C ARG A 103 -6.98 5.87 -3.02
N GLN A 104 -5.68 5.64 -2.79
CA GLN A 104 -4.94 4.57 -3.48
C GLN A 104 -5.52 3.17 -3.23
N ASP A 105 -6.03 2.91 -2.01
CA ASP A 105 -6.46 1.59 -1.58
C ASP A 105 -7.70 1.14 -2.35
N GLN A 106 -8.72 1.98 -2.36
CA GLN A 106 -9.99 1.72 -3.03
C GLN A 106 -9.77 1.63 -4.54
N TRP A 107 -8.99 2.58 -5.13
CA TRP A 107 -8.68 2.59 -6.55
C TRP A 107 -7.85 1.38 -6.99
N ALA A 108 -6.88 0.92 -6.19
CA ALA A 108 -6.14 -0.30 -6.48
C ALA A 108 -7.04 -1.54 -6.44
N SER A 109 -7.89 -1.65 -5.40
CA SER A 109 -8.76 -2.80 -5.19
C SER A 109 -9.82 -2.98 -6.29
N VAL A 110 -10.33 -1.89 -6.88
CA VAL A 110 -11.25 -2.01 -8.01
C VAL A 110 -10.56 -2.37 -9.32
N ASN A 111 -9.33 -1.87 -9.53
CA ASN A 111 -8.62 -2.00 -10.80
C ASN A 111 -7.83 -3.30 -10.96
N GLY A 112 -7.28 -3.83 -9.88
CA GLY A 112 -6.33 -4.94 -9.98
C GLY A 112 -5.02 -4.59 -10.68
N GLY A 113 -4.07 -5.49 -10.72
CA GLY A 113 -2.81 -5.39 -11.45
C GLY A 113 -1.85 -4.33 -10.91
N PHE A 114 -1.00 -3.84 -11.79
CA PHE A 114 -0.07 -2.74 -11.51
C PHE A 114 -0.73 -1.40 -11.82
N ASN A 115 -0.66 -0.48 -10.87
CA ASN A 115 -1.28 0.82 -11.00
C ASN A 115 -0.29 1.94 -10.78
N ARG A 116 -0.46 3.01 -11.55
CA ARG A 116 0.14 4.32 -11.34
C ARG A 116 -0.98 5.34 -11.29
N PHE A 117 -1.20 5.92 -10.13
CA PHE A 117 -2.23 6.93 -9.92
C PHE A 117 -1.59 8.30 -9.69
N LEU A 118 -2.16 9.31 -10.34
CA LEU A 118 -1.88 10.72 -10.08
C LEU A 118 -3.10 11.31 -9.35
N PHE A 119 -2.84 12.04 -8.27
CA PHE A 119 -3.84 12.67 -7.43
C PHE A 119 -3.66 14.18 -7.51
N ILE A 120 -4.68 14.89 -8.01
CA ILE A 120 -4.66 16.36 -8.12
C ILE A 120 -5.95 16.91 -7.54
N GLY A 121 -5.84 17.61 -6.41
CA GLY A 121 -7.02 18.00 -5.64
C GLY A 121 -7.82 16.77 -5.21
N ASP A 122 -9.09 16.74 -5.60
CA ASP A 122 -9.98 15.59 -5.37
C ASP A 122 -9.99 14.60 -6.54
N GLY A 123 -9.28 14.89 -7.63
CA GLY A 123 -9.24 14.04 -8.82
C GLY A 123 -8.22 12.92 -8.72
N VAL A 124 -8.55 11.78 -9.33
CA VAL A 124 -7.65 10.64 -9.53
C VAL A 124 -7.53 10.37 -11.02
N GLU A 125 -6.30 10.27 -11.50
CA GLU A 125 -6.01 9.88 -12.87
C GLU A 125 -5.17 8.59 -12.87
N LYS A 126 -5.67 7.54 -13.51
CA LYS A 126 -4.91 6.33 -13.73
C LYS A 126 -4.02 6.51 -14.96
N LEU A 127 -2.73 6.62 -14.72
CA LEU A 127 -1.75 6.76 -15.80
C LEU A 127 -1.39 5.42 -16.42
N PRO A 128 -1.08 5.36 -17.73
CA PRO A 128 -0.56 4.15 -18.36
C PRO A 128 0.72 3.69 -17.65
N PHE A 129 0.71 2.46 -17.15
CA PHE A 129 1.85 1.90 -16.44
C PHE A 129 1.89 0.38 -16.59
N GLU A 130 2.95 -0.12 -17.20
CA GLU A 130 3.19 -1.55 -17.34
C GLU A 130 4.68 -1.81 -17.05
N PRO A 131 5.02 -2.43 -15.92
CA PRO A 131 6.38 -2.86 -15.63
C PRO A 131 6.89 -3.89 -16.64
N ALA A 132 8.18 -3.86 -16.94
CA ALA A 132 8.81 -4.89 -17.77
C ALA A 132 8.53 -6.29 -17.18
N PRO A 133 8.23 -7.31 -18.02
CA PRO A 133 7.96 -8.67 -17.53
C PRO A 133 9.09 -9.25 -16.67
N SER A 134 10.34 -8.91 -16.97
CA SER A 134 11.52 -9.29 -16.19
C SER A 134 11.54 -8.59 -14.82
N ALA A 135 11.14 -7.32 -14.74
CA ALA A 135 11.03 -6.59 -13.48
C ALA A 135 9.94 -7.20 -12.59
N LYS A 136 8.77 -7.53 -13.14
CA LYS A 136 7.69 -8.22 -12.39
C LYS A 136 8.16 -9.56 -11.82
N LYS A 137 8.82 -10.39 -12.65
CA LYS A 137 9.38 -11.68 -12.19
C LYS A 137 10.43 -11.50 -11.11
N TRP A 138 11.28 -10.49 -11.25
CA TRP A 138 12.31 -10.20 -10.28
C TRP A 138 11.72 -9.72 -8.94
N LEU A 139 10.76 -8.80 -8.95
CA LEU A 139 10.04 -8.38 -7.74
C LEU A 139 9.37 -9.58 -7.06
N LYS A 140 8.58 -10.37 -7.78
CA LYS A 140 7.92 -11.56 -7.22
C LYS A 140 8.90 -12.50 -6.53
N LYS A 141 10.09 -12.67 -7.12
CA LYS A 141 11.12 -13.57 -6.59
C LYS A 141 11.83 -13.02 -5.36
N HIS A 142 12.02 -11.70 -5.26
CA HIS A 142 12.91 -11.09 -4.28
C HIS A 142 12.22 -10.22 -3.25
N LEU A 143 10.93 -9.94 -3.40
CA LEU A 143 10.14 -9.14 -2.46
C LEU A 143 9.44 -10.06 -1.47
N ILE A 144 9.84 -9.99 -0.21
CA ILE A 144 9.14 -10.61 0.92
C ILE A 144 8.17 -9.59 1.50
N ILE A 145 6.92 -10.00 1.70
CA ILE A 145 5.94 -9.26 2.49
C ILE A 145 5.79 -9.98 3.81
N ALA A 146 6.03 -9.28 4.92
CA ALA A 146 5.96 -9.88 6.24
C ALA A 146 5.24 -8.99 7.24
N HIS A 147 4.32 -9.58 8.00
CA HIS A 147 3.58 -8.92 9.08
C HIS A 147 4.35 -9.03 10.38
N SER A 148 4.64 -7.90 11.00
CA SER A 148 5.48 -7.82 12.22
C SER A 148 4.81 -8.35 13.50
N GLY A 149 3.51 -8.60 13.47
CA GLY A 149 2.73 -8.92 14.68
C GLY A 149 2.38 -7.70 15.52
N ILE A 150 2.92 -6.53 15.20
CA ILE A 150 2.67 -5.28 15.93
C ILE A 150 1.41 -4.64 15.37
N GLN A 151 0.42 -4.46 16.25
CA GLN A 151 -0.78 -3.69 15.89
C GLN A 151 -0.48 -2.20 16.01
N HIS A 152 -0.97 -1.44 15.06
CA HIS A 152 -0.86 0.02 15.07
C HIS A 152 -2.23 0.67 14.91
N LYS A 153 -2.31 1.91 15.33
CA LYS A 153 -3.48 2.76 15.13
C LYS A 153 -3.18 3.74 14.00
N SER A 154 -3.54 3.37 12.78
CA SER A 154 -3.28 4.19 11.58
C SER A 154 -3.73 5.63 11.75
N GLY A 155 -4.86 5.87 12.41
CA GLY A 155 -5.39 7.22 12.64
C GLY A 155 -4.49 8.09 13.53
N GLU A 156 -3.82 7.53 14.55
CA GLU A 156 -2.89 8.30 15.38
C GLU A 156 -1.67 8.77 14.58
N MET A 157 -1.10 7.88 13.76
CA MET A 157 0.04 8.19 12.90
C MET A 157 -0.33 9.22 11.84
N GLN A 158 -1.49 9.05 11.20
CA GLN A 158 -2.02 10.00 10.23
C GLN A 158 -2.17 11.40 10.85
N ASN A 159 -2.80 11.50 12.02
CA ASN A 159 -3.01 12.76 12.70
C ASN A 159 -1.69 13.45 13.07
N LEU A 160 -0.69 12.70 13.52
CA LEU A 160 0.62 13.23 13.88
C LEU A 160 1.30 13.92 12.67
N VAL A 161 1.41 13.22 11.56
CA VAL A 161 2.06 13.73 10.34
C VAL A 161 1.30 14.92 9.77
N TRP A 162 -0.03 14.81 9.63
CA TRP A 162 -0.82 15.87 9.00
C TRP A 162 -0.98 17.11 9.87
N SER A 163 -0.95 17.00 11.20
CA SER A 163 -0.91 18.18 12.08
C SER A 163 0.41 18.96 11.91
N ARG A 164 1.51 18.27 11.69
CA ARG A 164 2.81 18.91 11.37
C ARG A 164 2.78 19.56 9.98
N TYR A 165 2.22 18.88 8.97
CA TYR A 165 2.04 19.45 7.65
C TYR A 165 1.22 20.75 7.71
N ASP A 166 0.05 20.71 8.38
CA ASP A 166 -0.85 21.86 8.52
C ASP A 166 -0.20 23.05 9.25
N SER A 167 0.82 22.79 10.10
CA SER A 167 1.62 23.82 10.76
C SER A 167 2.77 24.36 9.90
N GLY A 168 2.96 23.82 8.68
CA GLY A 168 4.03 24.23 7.77
C GLY A 168 5.40 23.63 8.13
N ASP A 169 5.45 22.48 8.79
CA ASP A 169 6.69 21.78 9.12
C ASP A 169 7.44 21.39 7.84
N GLN A 170 8.63 21.97 7.65
CA GLN A 170 9.40 21.81 6.42
C GLN A 170 9.90 20.38 6.22
N ASP A 171 10.25 19.67 7.29
CA ASP A 171 10.71 18.29 7.20
C ASP A 171 9.60 17.38 6.64
N VAL A 172 8.35 17.57 7.07
CA VAL A 172 7.20 16.83 6.55
C VAL A 172 6.95 17.15 5.08
N ILE A 173 7.02 18.42 4.68
CA ILE A 173 6.85 18.86 3.28
C ILE A 173 7.94 18.26 2.41
N ASP A 174 9.19 18.36 2.82
CA ASP A 174 10.36 17.82 2.10
C ASP A 174 10.30 16.27 2.04
N GLY A 175 9.83 15.63 3.10
CA GLY A 175 9.59 14.19 3.14
C GLY A 175 8.59 13.74 2.09
N LEU A 176 7.43 14.41 1.99
CA LEU A 176 6.41 14.13 0.97
C LEU A 176 6.92 14.38 -0.45
N HIS A 177 7.69 15.46 -0.66
CA HIS A 177 8.33 15.72 -1.94
C HIS A 177 9.35 14.65 -2.31
N THR A 178 10.15 14.18 -1.36
CA THR A 178 11.11 13.10 -1.55
C THR A 178 10.40 11.81 -1.95
N ILE A 179 9.33 11.42 -1.24
CA ILE A 179 8.50 10.25 -1.56
C ILE A 179 7.94 10.36 -2.98
N ARG A 180 7.37 11.51 -3.35
CA ARG A 180 6.81 11.73 -4.68
C ARG A 180 7.86 11.64 -5.79
N LEU A 181 9.05 12.21 -5.59
CA LEU A 181 10.15 12.10 -6.56
C LEU A 181 10.65 10.66 -6.70
N ALA A 182 10.81 9.96 -5.58
CA ALA A 182 11.20 8.55 -5.58
C ALA A 182 10.15 7.65 -6.27
N THR A 183 8.87 8.02 -6.23
CA THR A 183 7.82 7.31 -6.98
C THR A 183 8.05 7.35 -8.48
N ARG A 184 8.46 8.49 -9.02
CA ARG A 184 8.82 8.62 -10.45
C ARG A 184 10.06 7.80 -10.80
N MET A 185 11.03 7.73 -9.90
CA MET A 185 12.19 6.84 -10.07
C MET A 185 11.73 5.36 -10.11
N MET A 186 10.78 4.96 -9.26
CA MET A 186 10.20 3.61 -9.25
C MET A 186 9.50 3.28 -10.57
N VAL A 187 8.73 4.22 -11.15
CA VAL A 187 8.08 4.05 -12.45
C VAL A 187 9.10 3.73 -13.52
N ASP A 188 10.13 4.59 -13.65
CA ASP A 188 11.19 4.44 -14.65
C ASP A 188 11.97 3.13 -14.46
N ALA A 189 12.30 2.81 -13.20
CA ALA A 189 12.99 1.60 -12.82
C ALA A 189 12.25 0.32 -13.24
N LEU A 190 10.96 0.26 -12.98
CA LEU A 190 10.15 -0.92 -13.28
C LEU A 190 9.87 -1.07 -14.78
N GLN A 191 9.63 0.03 -15.50
CA GLN A 191 9.40 -0.01 -16.93
C GLN A 191 10.65 -0.40 -17.73
N ARG A 192 11.84 -0.03 -17.23
CA ARG A 192 13.13 -0.32 -17.89
C ARG A 192 13.89 -1.51 -17.32
N ASP A 193 13.33 -2.25 -16.35
CA ASP A 193 14.01 -3.34 -15.60
C ASP A 193 15.34 -2.89 -14.97
N HIS A 194 15.38 -1.66 -14.45
CA HIS A 194 16.57 -1.12 -13.80
C HIS A 194 16.56 -1.41 -12.30
N ARG A 195 16.99 -2.61 -11.91
CA ARG A 195 16.86 -3.17 -10.55
C ARG A 195 17.52 -2.32 -9.47
N GLN A 196 18.72 -1.78 -9.74
CA GLN A 196 19.38 -0.90 -8.77
C GLN A 196 18.55 0.36 -8.52
N LEU A 197 17.91 0.93 -9.53
CA LEU A 197 17.05 2.10 -9.37
C LEU A 197 15.78 1.79 -8.55
N VAL A 198 15.28 0.53 -8.56
CA VAL A 198 14.21 0.10 -7.64
C VAL A 198 14.71 0.15 -6.18
N VAL A 199 15.91 -0.37 -5.91
CA VAL A 199 16.56 -0.31 -4.59
C VAL A 199 16.73 1.15 -4.15
N ASP A 200 17.29 1.97 -5.01
CA ASP A 200 17.55 3.40 -4.72
C ASP A 200 16.25 4.14 -4.44
N SER A 201 15.18 3.86 -5.23
CA SER A 201 13.86 4.46 -5.02
C SER A 201 13.27 4.08 -3.66
N LEU A 202 13.32 2.80 -3.26
CA LEU A 202 12.84 2.38 -1.93
C LEU A 202 13.63 3.04 -0.80
N ASN A 203 14.94 3.19 -0.95
CA ASN A 203 15.78 3.86 0.04
C ASN A 203 15.44 5.36 0.16
N GLU A 204 15.18 6.04 -0.96
CA GLU A 204 14.73 7.43 -0.93
C GLU A 204 13.32 7.57 -0.31
N ILE A 205 12.40 6.62 -0.58
CA ILE A 205 11.09 6.57 0.09
C ILE A 205 11.28 6.43 1.61
N CYS A 206 12.14 5.53 2.07
CA CYS A 206 12.43 5.38 3.50
C CYS A 206 12.93 6.68 4.13
N LYS A 207 13.84 7.39 3.46
CA LYS A 207 14.31 8.70 3.94
C LYS A 207 13.18 9.72 4.01
N GLY A 208 12.34 9.79 2.98
CA GLY A 208 11.18 10.67 2.98
C GLY A 208 10.22 10.36 4.12
N VAL A 209 9.93 9.07 4.37
CA VAL A 209 9.07 8.64 5.48
C VAL A 209 9.69 8.97 6.84
N ASP A 210 11.00 8.86 7.01
CA ASP A 210 11.68 9.25 8.25
C ASP A 210 11.60 10.76 8.53
N LEU A 211 11.53 11.59 7.49
CA LEU A 211 11.26 13.03 7.62
C LEU A 211 9.80 13.32 8.04
N LEU A 212 8.84 12.48 7.62
CA LEU A 212 7.47 12.60 8.10
C LEU A 212 7.40 12.39 9.61
N ASP A 213 7.87 11.24 10.08
CA ASP A 213 8.08 10.95 11.49
C ASP A 213 8.85 9.62 11.66
N PRO A 214 9.97 9.61 12.43
CA PRO A 214 10.74 8.39 12.66
C PRO A 214 9.95 7.25 13.32
N SER A 215 8.88 7.55 14.07
CA SER A 215 8.05 6.54 14.73
C SER A 215 7.31 5.63 13.74
N ILE A 216 7.16 6.05 12.47
CA ILE A 216 6.57 5.24 11.41
C ILE A 216 7.39 3.97 11.18
N HIS A 217 8.70 4.08 11.17
CA HIS A 217 9.63 2.99 10.91
C HIS A 217 10.15 2.30 12.18
N GLN A 218 10.06 2.98 13.33
CA GLN A 218 10.64 2.51 14.60
C GLN A 218 10.30 1.04 14.95
N PRO A 219 9.05 0.55 14.79
CA PRO A 219 8.70 -0.83 15.14
C PRO A 219 9.39 -1.90 14.29
N PHE A 220 9.93 -1.53 13.15
CA PHE A 220 10.56 -2.46 12.19
C PHE A 220 12.08 -2.46 12.28
N ARG A 221 12.70 -1.38 12.81
CA ARG A 221 14.14 -1.13 12.72
C ARG A 221 14.97 -2.22 13.37
N ASP A 222 14.65 -2.62 14.60
CA ASP A 222 15.42 -3.63 15.34
C ASP A 222 15.51 -4.96 14.58
N THR A 223 14.52 -5.27 13.76
CA THR A 223 14.49 -6.48 12.93
C THR A 223 15.19 -6.26 11.58
N ILE A 224 14.97 -5.14 10.90
CA ILE A 224 15.36 -4.95 9.51
C ILE A 224 16.76 -4.35 9.39
N GLU A 225 17.17 -3.42 10.26
CA GLU A 225 18.49 -2.77 10.18
C GLU A 225 19.68 -3.74 10.22
N PRO A 226 19.69 -4.81 11.06
CA PRO A 226 20.74 -5.81 10.99
C PRO A 226 20.83 -6.51 9.64
N MET A 227 19.71 -6.75 8.97
CA MET A 227 19.65 -7.38 7.64
C MET A 227 20.04 -6.43 6.50
N LEU A 228 19.83 -5.12 6.67
CA LEU A 228 20.40 -4.10 5.77
C LEU A 228 21.92 -4.01 5.94
N ALA A 229 22.40 -4.03 7.18
CA ALA A 229 23.83 -3.91 7.47
C ALA A 229 24.64 -5.12 6.97
N ASP A 230 24.09 -6.34 7.02
CA ASP A 230 24.74 -7.54 6.49
C ASP A 230 24.49 -7.75 4.98
N GLY A 231 23.70 -6.87 4.33
CA GLY A 231 23.40 -6.91 2.91
C GLY A 231 22.41 -8.01 2.49
N SER A 232 21.77 -8.70 3.42
CA SER A 232 20.75 -9.72 3.11
C SER A 232 19.44 -9.08 2.63
N VAL A 233 19.10 -7.88 3.09
CA VAL A 233 18.05 -7.01 2.56
C VAL A 233 18.72 -5.82 1.87
N MET A 234 18.30 -5.50 0.65
CA MET A 234 18.83 -4.39 -0.14
C MET A 234 18.08 -3.08 0.12
N ALA A 235 16.78 -3.17 0.31
CA ALA A 235 15.88 -2.06 0.63
C ALA A 235 14.59 -2.59 1.22
N TRP A 236 13.82 -1.73 1.86
CA TRP A 236 12.55 -2.10 2.46
C TRP A 236 11.60 -0.91 2.52
N LYS A 237 10.35 -1.17 2.91
CA LYS A 237 9.33 -0.14 3.12
C LYS A 237 8.29 -0.66 4.13
N ALA A 238 7.89 0.17 5.08
CA ALA A 238 6.67 -0.07 5.84
C ALA A 238 5.45 0.10 4.92
N LEU A 239 4.48 -0.79 5.00
CA LEU A 239 3.27 -0.76 4.17
C LEU A 239 2.13 -0.03 4.89
N GLY A 240 1.34 0.74 4.14
CA GLY A 240 0.29 1.59 4.70
C GLY A 240 0.85 2.77 5.50
N ALA A 241 0.20 3.12 6.62
CA ALA A 241 0.61 4.24 7.47
C ALA A 241 1.88 3.97 8.31
N GLY A 242 2.38 2.74 8.33
CA GLY A 242 3.51 2.35 9.18
C GLY A 242 3.14 2.28 10.66
N GLY A 243 4.14 2.27 11.54
CA GLY A 243 3.92 2.12 12.98
C GLY A 243 3.57 0.69 13.43
N GLY A 244 3.54 -0.27 12.49
CA GLY A 244 3.18 -1.67 12.67
C GLY A 244 2.60 -2.25 11.37
N GLY A 245 2.00 -3.44 11.43
CA GLY A 245 1.50 -4.15 10.25
C GLY A 245 2.61 -4.81 9.44
N CYS A 246 2.52 -4.73 8.12
CA CYS A 246 3.47 -5.36 7.20
C CYS A 246 4.60 -4.42 6.78
N ALA A 247 5.74 -5.03 6.49
CA ALA A 247 6.82 -4.44 5.70
C ALA A 247 7.04 -5.24 4.41
N ALA A 248 7.45 -4.55 3.36
CA ALA A 248 7.95 -5.14 2.12
C ALA A 248 9.48 -5.07 2.15
N LEU A 249 10.15 -6.22 2.06
CA LEU A 249 11.61 -6.34 2.11
C LEU A 249 12.13 -6.85 0.76
N LEU A 250 12.92 -6.04 0.09
CA LEU A 250 13.58 -6.43 -1.15
C LEU A 250 14.92 -7.09 -0.81
N CYS A 251 14.97 -8.40 -0.99
CA CYS A 251 16.08 -9.22 -0.53
C CYS A 251 17.15 -9.44 -1.60
N ASN A 252 18.39 -9.57 -1.15
CA ASN A 252 19.47 -10.06 -2.01
C ASN A 252 19.12 -11.46 -2.52
N PRO A 253 19.32 -11.76 -3.81
CA PRO A 253 19.01 -13.06 -4.41
C PRO A 253 19.57 -14.27 -3.68
N MET A 254 20.74 -14.12 -3.06
CA MET A 254 21.42 -15.21 -2.33
C MET A 254 20.95 -15.36 -0.88
N SER A 255 20.15 -14.44 -0.38
CA SER A 255 19.79 -14.34 1.05
C SER A 255 18.32 -14.59 1.35
N LEU A 256 17.48 -14.87 0.35
CA LEU A 256 16.02 -15.03 0.51
C LEU A 256 15.65 -16.01 1.64
N ASN A 257 16.23 -17.21 1.62
CA ASN A 257 15.94 -18.24 2.63
C ASN A 257 16.43 -17.81 4.03
N LEU A 258 17.56 -17.10 4.10
CA LEU A 258 18.09 -16.58 5.36
C LEU A 258 17.16 -15.53 5.95
N VAL A 259 16.71 -14.56 5.13
CA VAL A 259 15.79 -13.52 5.57
C VAL A 259 14.46 -14.13 6.00
N HIS A 260 13.92 -15.08 5.21
CA HIS A 260 12.70 -15.81 5.55
C HIS A 260 12.82 -16.51 6.93
N SER A 261 13.91 -17.25 7.17
CA SER A 261 14.13 -17.93 8.44
C SER A 261 14.26 -16.94 9.60
N LYS A 262 15.06 -15.88 9.43
CA LYS A 262 15.22 -14.83 10.46
C LYS A 262 13.89 -14.17 10.85
N LEU A 263 13.08 -13.80 9.86
CA LEU A 263 11.78 -13.19 10.12
C LEU A 263 10.84 -14.15 10.87
N SER A 264 10.82 -15.43 10.46
CA SER A 264 10.00 -16.45 11.11
C SER A 264 10.45 -16.73 12.56
N GLU A 265 11.76 -16.78 12.81
CA GLU A 265 12.33 -16.94 14.17
C GLU A 265 11.99 -15.76 15.10
N LEU A 266 11.86 -14.56 14.54
CA LEU A 266 11.46 -13.34 15.25
C LEU A 266 9.94 -13.22 15.39
N GLY A 267 9.18 -14.23 14.94
CA GLY A 267 7.72 -14.27 15.06
C GLY A 267 6.95 -13.45 14.01
N TRP A 268 7.63 -12.98 12.96
CA TRP A 268 6.96 -12.32 11.85
C TRP A 268 6.23 -13.35 10.99
N GLN A 269 5.02 -13.00 10.55
CA GLN A 269 4.24 -13.84 9.64
C GLN A 269 4.56 -13.46 8.19
N ILE A 270 5.18 -14.36 7.45
CA ILE A 270 5.38 -14.19 6.01
C ILE A 270 4.02 -14.32 5.30
N ILE A 271 3.70 -13.34 4.48
CA ILE A 271 2.53 -13.36 3.62
C ILE A 271 2.95 -13.94 2.27
N ASP A 272 2.50 -15.14 1.97
CA ASP A 272 2.63 -15.70 0.62
C ASP A 272 1.66 -14.97 -0.31
N TRP A 273 2.11 -14.60 -1.53
CA TRP A 273 1.34 -13.77 -2.44
C TRP A 273 1.64 -14.03 -3.90
N GLU A 274 0.66 -13.85 -4.74
CA GLU A 274 0.80 -13.75 -6.20
C GLU A 274 0.20 -12.44 -6.67
N TYR A 275 0.55 -12.01 -7.91
CA TYR A 275 -0.10 -10.85 -8.49
C TYR A 275 -1.57 -11.14 -8.79
N ASP A 276 -2.45 -10.26 -8.36
CA ASP A 276 -3.82 -10.23 -8.85
C ASP A 276 -3.95 -9.25 -10.01
N TYR A 277 -4.73 -9.61 -11.01
CA TYR A 277 -5.00 -8.76 -12.18
C TYR A 277 -6.50 -8.53 -12.41
N CYS A 278 -7.34 -9.09 -11.53
CA CYS A 278 -8.78 -9.06 -11.74
C CYS A 278 -9.44 -7.81 -11.13
N GLY A 279 -8.91 -7.32 -10.00
CA GLY A 279 -9.57 -6.26 -9.25
C GLY A 279 -10.86 -6.76 -8.57
N LEU A 280 -11.87 -5.90 -8.47
CA LEU A 280 -13.16 -6.25 -7.90
C LEU A 280 -13.84 -7.34 -8.72
N VAL A 281 -14.27 -8.44 -8.06
CA VAL A 281 -14.87 -9.62 -8.71
C VAL A 281 -16.14 -10.05 -7.99
N GLU A 282 -17.20 -10.30 -8.75
CA GLU A 282 -18.42 -10.98 -8.29
C GLU A 282 -18.14 -12.48 -8.08
N ILE A 283 -18.69 -13.08 -7.01
CA ILE A 283 -18.49 -14.49 -6.63
C ILE A 283 -19.81 -15.21 -6.36
#